data_37060b55f80aa1d5a6c8ea1e598d6853
#
_entry.id   37060b55f80aa1d5a6c8ea1e598d6853
#
_cell.length_a   1.000
_cell.length_b   1.000
_cell.length_c   1.000
_cell.angle_alpha   90.00
_cell.angle_beta   90.00
_cell.angle_gamma   90.00
#
_symmetry.space_group_name_H-M   'P 1'
#
loop_
_entity.id
_entity.type
_entity.pdbx_description
1 polymer ?
#
loop_
_entity_poly.entity_id
_entity_poly.type
_entity_poly.pdbx_seq_one_letter_code
_entity_poly.pdbx_strand_id
1 'polypeptide(L)'
;MVIGHEFTHGFDDMGSKFAADGSFKNWWSDADRKAFEAKTKVYGETFSNFCPFEGHCVNPDLTMGENIADLGGLTMAYYAYTRTDEFKKGEKRAGYTPAQRFFISYAQLWKINYTDAELKKRLATDPHSPGMYRINGPLKNCPEFFEAFDVKEGDKMYIAPEKRVKIW
;
A
#
# COMPACT_ATOMS: atom_id res chain seq x y z
N MET A 1 8.53 -8.23 -0.12
CA MET A 1 7.29 -7.53 0.13
C MET A 1 6.40 -8.29 1.13
N VAL A 2 6.02 -9.55 0.89
CA VAL A 2 5.14 -10.33 1.78
C VAL A 2 5.62 -10.35 3.24
N ILE A 3 6.88 -10.67 3.50
CA ILE A 3 7.44 -10.63 4.87
C ILE A 3 7.23 -9.26 5.54
N GLY A 4 7.50 -8.17 4.82
CA GLY A 4 7.29 -6.82 5.37
C GLY A 4 5.81 -6.49 5.58
N HIS A 5 4.91 -7.00 4.74
CA HIS A 5 3.46 -6.91 4.89
C HIS A 5 3.01 -7.58 6.20
N GLU A 6 3.41 -8.82 6.44
CA GLU A 6 3.08 -9.55 7.67
C GLU A 6 3.63 -8.88 8.94
N PHE A 7 4.85 -8.35 8.88
CA PHE A 7 5.39 -7.55 10.00
C PHE A 7 4.58 -6.27 10.24
N THR A 8 4.07 -5.63 9.19
CA THR A 8 3.32 -4.39 9.31
C THR A 8 1.96 -4.61 9.99
N HIS A 9 1.37 -5.81 9.93
CA HIS A 9 0.13 -6.13 10.64
C HIS A 9 0.23 -5.95 12.17
N GLY A 10 1.41 -6.07 12.76
CA GLY A 10 1.63 -5.72 14.17
C GLY A 10 1.43 -4.23 14.47
N PHE A 11 1.38 -3.38 13.44
CA PHE A 11 1.35 -1.93 13.53
C PHE A 11 0.25 -1.29 12.67
N ASP A 12 -0.65 -2.07 12.12
CA ASP A 12 -1.82 -1.59 11.39
C ASP A 12 -2.90 -1.05 12.33
N ASP A 13 -4.09 -0.72 11.82
CA ASP A 13 -5.20 -0.15 12.59
C ASP A 13 -5.73 -1.08 13.68
N MET A 14 -5.58 -2.39 13.50
CA MET A 14 -5.99 -3.41 14.49
C MET A 14 -4.81 -3.89 15.34
N GLY A 15 -3.70 -4.31 14.71
CA GLY A 15 -2.52 -4.82 15.41
C GLY A 15 -1.89 -3.80 16.34
N SER A 16 -1.93 -2.52 15.98
CA SER A 16 -1.46 -1.42 16.81
C SER A 16 -2.20 -1.25 18.15
N LYS A 17 -3.31 -1.96 18.37
CA LYS A 17 -4.04 -1.99 19.65
C LYS A 17 -3.49 -3.01 20.64
N PHE A 18 -2.53 -3.86 20.20
CA PHE A 18 -1.91 -4.85 21.04
C PHE A 18 -0.50 -4.42 21.43
N ALA A 19 -0.15 -4.60 22.69
CA ALA A 19 1.20 -4.38 23.19
C ALA A 19 2.14 -5.55 22.80
N ALA A 20 3.44 -5.39 23.07
CA ALA A 20 4.46 -6.38 22.72
C ALA A 20 4.27 -7.77 23.39
N ASP A 21 3.55 -7.82 24.50
CA ASP A 21 3.18 -9.05 25.21
C ASP A 21 1.89 -9.70 24.67
N GLY A 22 1.30 -9.14 23.60
CA GLY A 22 0.04 -9.59 23.02
C GLY A 22 -1.21 -9.15 23.75
N SER A 23 -1.10 -8.37 24.81
CA SER A 23 -2.26 -7.86 25.53
C SER A 23 -2.95 -6.73 24.75
N PHE A 24 -4.28 -6.71 24.78
CA PHE A 24 -5.08 -5.61 24.23
C PHE A 24 -4.95 -4.37 25.15
N LYS A 25 -4.03 -3.49 24.79
CA LYS A 25 -3.61 -2.37 25.63
C LYS A 25 -3.09 -1.22 24.79
N ASN A 26 -3.55 0.00 25.09
CA ASN A 26 -2.95 1.19 24.51
C ASN A 26 -1.52 1.38 25.05
N TRP A 27 -0.55 1.31 24.15
CA TRP A 27 0.87 1.54 24.42
C TRP A 27 1.42 2.79 23.73
N TRP A 28 0.58 3.45 22.94
CA TRP A 28 0.90 4.68 22.23
C TRP A 28 0.83 5.89 23.14
N SER A 29 1.65 6.91 22.88
CA SER A 29 1.33 8.23 23.37
C SER A 29 0.08 8.77 22.65
N ASP A 30 -0.67 9.65 23.29
CA ASP A 30 -1.85 10.27 22.67
C ASP A 30 -1.49 11.02 21.38
N ALA A 31 -0.30 11.64 21.34
CA ALA A 31 0.20 12.35 20.18
C ALA A 31 0.47 11.42 19.00
N ASP A 32 1.16 10.29 19.22
CA ASP A 32 1.48 9.31 18.19
C ASP A 32 0.22 8.63 17.67
N ARG A 33 -0.70 8.27 18.58
CA ARG A 33 -1.98 7.68 18.19
C ARG A 33 -2.77 8.61 17.30
N LYS A 34 -2.89 9.87 17.67
CA LYS A 34 -3.58 10.89 16.88
C LYS A 34 -2.91 11.12 15.52
N ALA A 35 -1.58 11.13 15.48
CA ALA A 35 -0.83 11.28 14.22
C ALA A 35 -1.05 10.07 13.31
N PHE A 36 -1.04 8.85 13.84
CA PHE A 36 -1.35 7.64 13.09
C PHE A 36 -2.77 7.68 12.50
N GLU A 37 -3.78 7.99 13.31
CA GLU A 37 -5.18 8.07 12.87
C GLU A 37 -5.39 9.14 11.79
N ALA A 38 -4.70 10.28 11.90
CA ALA A 38 -4.75 11.30 10.86
C ALA A 38 -4.18 10.81 9.53
N LYS A 39 -3.07 10.07 9.54
CA LYS A 39 -2.46 9.48 8.35
C LYS A 39 -3.34 8.38 7.75
N THR A 40 -3.89 7.50 8.57
CA THR A 40 -4.75 6.41 8.08
C THR A 40 -6.02 6.95 7.43
N LYS A 41 -6.58 8.04 7.97
CA LYS A 41 -7.71 8.72 7.34
C LYS A 41 -7.38 9.21 5.94
N VAL A 42 -6.28 9.94 5.75
CA VAL A 42 -5.85 10.42 4.44
C VAL A 42 -5.58 9.25 3.49
N TYR A 43 -4.98 8.16 4.00
CA TYR A 43 -4.74 6.96 3.20
C TYR A 43 -6.04 6.29 2.76
N GLY A 44 -7.04 6.26 3.62
CA GLY A 44 -8.38 5.75 3.32
C GLY A 44 -9.06 6.49 2.18
N GLU A 45 -8.84 7.80 2.05
CA GLU A 45 -9.35 8.61 0.94
C GLU A 45 -8.84 8.14 -0.43
N THR A 46 -7.62 7.60 -0.51
CA THR A 46 -7.10 6.99 -1.73
C THR A 46 -7.96 5.79 -2.14
N PHE A 47 -8.35 4.94 -1.20
CA PHE A 47 -9.08 3.71 -1.48
C PHE A 47 -10.58 3.91 -1.69
N SER A 48 -11.20 4.85 -0.98
CA SER A 48 -12.62 5.17 -1.16
C SER A 48 -12.97 5.66 -2.58
N ASN A 49 -11.96 6.14 -3.32
CA ASN A 49 -12.10 6.54 -4.72
C ASN A 49 -11.95 5.39 -5.73
N PHE A 50 -11.67 4.18 -5.28
CA PHE A 50 -11.58 3.00 -6.15
C PHE A 50 -12.93 2.32 -6.27
N CYS A 51 -13.64 2.62 -7.34
CA CYS A 51 -14.98 2.12 -7.61
C CYS A 51 -15.00 1.35 -8.94
N PRO A 52 -14.83 0.02 -8.92
CA PRO A 52 -14.83 -0.78 -10.15
C PRO A 52 -16.20 -0.84 -10.83
N PHE A 53 -17.27 -0.57 -10.08
CA PHE A 53 -18.64 -0.45 -10.59
C PHE A 53 -19.30 0.78 -9.96
N GLU A 54 -20.31 1.32 -10.63
CA GLU A 54 -21.13 2.39 -10.06
C GLU A 54 -21.77 1.93 -8.74
N GLY A 55 -21.61 2.74 -7.70
CA GLY A 55 -22.12 2.45 -6.36
C GLY A 55 -21.38 1.34 -5.59
N HIS A 56 -20.30 0.76 -6.15
CA HIS A 56 -19.53 -0.29 -5.50
C HIS A 56 -18.05 0.12 -5.42
N CYS A 57 -17.69 0.78 -4.33
CA CYS A 57 -16.32 1.23 -4.07
C CYS A 57 -15.65 0.37 -2.99
N VAL A 58 -14.34 0.44 -2.92
CA VAL A 58 -13.58 -0.14 -1.80
C VAL A 58 -14.03 0.56 -0.52
N ASN A 59 -14.30 -0.21 0.51
CA ASN A 59 -14.57 0.31 1.86
C ASN A 59 -13.25 0.38 2.64
N PRO A 60 -12.69 1.58 2.86
CA PRO A 60 -11.43 1.70 3.59
C PRO A 60 -11.52 1.26 5.06
N ASP A 61 -12.69 1.36 5.70
CA ASP A 61 -12.86 0.90 7.09
C ASP A 61 -12.72 -0.63 7.20
N LEU A 62 -13.11 -1.36 6.15
CA LEU A 62 -12.94 -2.82 6.09
C LEU A 62 -11.51 -3.22 5.70
N THR A 63 -10.85 -2.43 4.83
CA THR A 63 -9.61 -2.86 4.18
C THR A 63 -8.36 -2.15 4.72
N MET A 64 -8.48 -1.31 5.75
CA MET A 64 -7.39 -0.44 6.20
C MET A 64 -6.16 -1.21 6.64
N GLY A 65 -6.30 -2.27 7.43
CA GLY A 65 -5.19 -3.09 7.91
C GLY A 65 -4.36 -3.65 6.76
N GLU A 66 -5.02 -4.25 5.78
CA GLU A 66 -4.37 -4.79 4.59
C GLU A 66 -3.71 -3.70 3.73
N ASN A 67 -4.38 -2.55 3.59
CA ASN A 67 -3.84 -1.44 2.82
C ASN A 67 -2.57 -0.87 3.48
N ILE A 68 -2.56 -0.73 4.81
CA ILE A 68 -1.39 -0.30 5.59
C ILE A 68 -0.27 -1.32 5.46
N ALA A 69 -0.58 -2.61 5.59
CA ALA A 69 0.38 -3.70 5.48
C ALA A 69 1.04 -3.73 4.09
N ASP A 70 0.26 -3.51 3.02
CA ASP A 70 0.79 -3.42 1.65
C ASP A 70 1.75 -2.24 1.48
N LEU A 71 1.41 -1.06 2.00
CA LEU A 71 2.28 0.12 1.90
C LEU A 71 3.58 -0.06 2.70
N GLY A 72 3.48 -0.58 3.93
CA GLY A 72 4.62 -0.88 4.78
C GLY A 72 5.53 -1.95 4.17
N GLY A 73 4.94 -3.04 3.69
CA GLY A 73 5.65 -4.13 3.03
C GLY A 73 6.35 -3.70 1.74
N LEU A 74 5.70 -2.85 0.93
CA LEU A 74 6.28 -2.27 -0.28
C LEU A 74 7.50 -1.41 0.07
N THR A 75 7.35 -0.50 1.03
CA THR A 75 8.39 0.45 1.45
C THR A 75 9.61 -0.28 2.01
N MET A 76 9.40 -1.24 2.92
CA MET A 76 10.49 -2.04 3.50
C MET A 76 11.23 -2.87 2.45
N ALA A 77 10.49 -3.49 1.53
CA ALA A 77 11.08 -4.31 0.48
C ALA A 77 11.89 -3.46 -0.51
N TYR A 78 11.39 -2.29 -0.91
CA TYR A 78 12.14 -1.36 -1.76
C TYR A 78 13.42 -0.88 -1.07
N TYR A 79 13.32 -0.45 0.17
CA TYR A 79 14.45 -0.04 0.97
C TYR A 79 15.53 -1.14 1.11
N ALA A 80 15.12 -2.38 1.33
CA ALA A 80 16.04 -3.52 1.35
C ALA A 80 16.69 -3.76 -0.03
N TYR A 81 15.90 -3.69 -1.10
CA TYR A 81 16.39 -3.90 -2.46
C TYR A 81 17.42 -2.84 -2.89
N THR A 82 17.24 -1.57 -2.51
CA THR A 82 18.22 -0.50 -2.83
C THR A 82 19.59 -0.74 -2.24
N ARG A 83 19.74 -1.62 -1.24
CA ARG A 83 21.02 -1.97 -0.61
C ARG A 83 21.76 -3.10 -1.31
N THR A 84 21.11 -3.79 -2.23
CA THR A 84 21.71 -4.90 -2.97
C THR A 84 22.71 -4.39 -4.01
N ASP A 85 23.69 -5.22 -4.34
CA ASP A 85 24.65 -4.93 -5.40
C ASP A 85 23.97 -4.82 -6.77
N GLU A 86 22.91 -5.59 -7.00
CA GLU A 86 22.13 -5.50 -8.24
C GLU A 86 21.53 -4.11 -8.43
N PHE A 87 20.92 -3.56 -7.37
CA PHE A 87 20.35 -2.21 -7.45
C PHE A 87 21.44 -1.16 -7.66
N LYS A 88 22.53 -1.24 -6.90
CA LYS A 88 23.65 -0.27 -6.93
C LYS A 88 24.36 -0.24 -8.29
N LYS A 89 24.45 -1.39 -8.99
CA LYS A 89 25.02 -1.45 -10.34
C LYS A 89 24.17 -0.69 -11.36
N GLY A 90 22.87 -0.52 -11.13
CA GLY A 90 21.99 0.27 -11.98
C GLY A 90 21.73 -0.33 -13.38
N GLU A 91 22.14 -1.57 -13.63
CA GLU A 91 22.05 -2.20 -14.94
C GLU A 91 20.60 -2.36 -15.40
N LYS A 92 20.30 -1.87 -16.59
CA LYS A 92 19.01 -2.15 -17.24
C LYS A 92 18.93 -3.60 -17.70
N ARG A 93 17.78 -4.25 -17.44
CA ARG A 93 17.46 -5.57 -17.99
C ARG A 93 16.10 -5.50 -18.69
N ALA A 94 15.99 -6.05 -19.87
CA ALA A 94 14.79 -5.92 -20.72
C ALA A 94 14.30 -4.46 -20.88
N GLY A 95 15.23 -3.50 -20.92
CA GLY A 95 14.93 -2.07 -21.05
C GLY A 95 14.58 -1.35 -19.74
N TYR A 96 14.38 -2.06 -18.62
CA TYR A 96 13.94 -1.50 -17.35
C TYR A 96 15.11 -1.31 -16.36
N THR A 97 15.08 -0.19 -15.64
CA THR A 97 15.98 0.07 -14.51
C THR A 97 15.68 -0.90 -13.34
N PRO A 98 16.59 -1.07 -12.37
CA PRO A 98 16.31 -1.86 -11.17
C PRO A 98 15.03 -1.41 -10.44
N ALA A 99 14.83 -0.10 -10.26
CA ALA A 99 13.63 0.44 -9.62
C ALA A 99 12.35 0.08 -10.41
N GLN A 100 12.35 0.27 -11.72
CA GLN A 100 11.21 -0.11 -12.56
C GLN A 100 10.91 -1.61 -12.46
N ARG A 101 11.92 -2.47 -12.50
CA ARG A 101 11.72 -3.93 -12.34
C ARG A 101 11.12 -4.29 -11.01
N PHE A 102 11.53 -3.62 -9.93
CA PHE A 102 10.96 -3.84 -8.60
C PHE A 102 9.45 -3.58 -8.60
N PHE A 103 9.03 -2.42 -9.08
CA PHE A 103 7.60 -2.06 -9.09
C PHE A 103 6.77 -2.91 -10.06
N ILE A 104 7.34 -3.30 -11.20
CA ILE A 104 6.70 -4.25 -12.13
C ILE A 104 6.52 -5.61 -11.46
N SER A 105 7.54 -6.11 -10.75
CA SER A 105 7.46 -7.36 -10.01
C SER A 105 6.41 -7.30 -8.89
N TYR A 106 6.33 -6.19 -8.18
CA TYR A 106 5.27 -5.94 -7.19
C TYR A 106 3.87 -6.02 -7.82
N ALA A 107 3.68 -5.36 -8.96
CA ALA A 107 2.40 -5.40 -9.67
C ALA A 107 2.02 -6.81 -10.13
N GLN A 108 2.99 -7.63 -10.53
CA GLN A 108 2.75 -9.03 -10.93
C GLN A 108 2.28 -9.91 -9.77
N LEU A 109 2.67 -9.61 -8.53
CA LEU A 109 2.25 -10.36 -7.35
C LEU A 109 0.73 -10.37 -7.16
N TRP A 110 0.07 -9.25 -7.46
CA TRP A 110 -1.36 -9.05 -7.27
C TRP A 110 -2.18 -9.15 -8.57
N LYS A 111 -1.56 -9.63 -9.65
CA LYS A 111 -2.24 -9.79 -10.92
C LYS A 111 -3.29 -10.91 -10.84
N ILE A 112 -4.54 -10.52 -10.79
CA ILE A 112 -5.68 -11.43 -10.67
C ILE A 112 -6.88 -10.88 -11.42
N ASN A 113 -7.72 -11.77 -11.96
CA ASN A 113 -9.00 -11.44 -12.56
C ASN A 113 -10.12 -12.02 -11.70
N TYR A 114 -11.21 -11.29 -11.60
CA TYR A 114 -12.44 -11.69 -10.92
C TYR A 114 -13.60 -11.67 -11.91
N THR A 115 -14.61 -12.50 -11.68
CA THR A 115 -15.94 -12.25 -12.26
C THR A 115 -16.57 -11.05 -11.56
N ASP A 116 -17.50 -10.37 -12.22
CA ASP A 116 -18.21 -9.21 -11.63
C ASP A 116 -18.91 -9.59 -10.31
N ALA A 117 -19.53 -10.78 -10.27
CA ALA A 117 -20.21 -11.27 -9.08
C ALA A 117 -19.26 -11.49 -7.90
N GLU A 118 -18.08 -12.12 -8.15
CA GLU A 118 -17.07 -12.34 -7.12
C GLU A 118 -16.46 -11.00 -6.67
N LEU A 119 -16.18 -10.09 -7.59
CA LEU A 119 -15.63 -8.79 -7.24
C LEU A 119 -16.60 -7.97 -6.37
N LYS A 120 -17.91 -7.95 -6.70
CA LYS A 120 -18.93 -7.28 -5.87
C LYS A 120 -19.02 -7.89 -4.48
N LYS A 121 -18.98 -9.24 -4.38
CA LYS A 121 -18.97 -9.94 -3.10
C LYS A 121 -17.73 -9.55 -2.26
N ARG A 122 -16.53 -9.55 -2.86
CA ARG A 122 -15.29 -9.19 -2.18
C ARG A 122 -15.32 -7.75 -1.68
N LEU A 123 -15.78 -6.80 -2.47
CA LEU A 123 -15.92 -5.41 -2.03
C LEU A 123 -16.77 -5.25 -0.76
N ALA A 124 -17.74 -6.14 -0.56
CA ALA A 124 -18.63 -6.11 0.60
C ALA A 124 -18.10 -6.87 1.83
N THR A 125 -17.23 -7.88 1.65
CA THR A 125 -16.94 -8.83 2.73
C THR A 125 -15.46 -9.16 2.94
N ASP A 126 -14.59 -8.88 1.97
CA ASP A 126 -13.18 -9.23 2.05
C ASP A 126 -12.38 -8.06 2.67
N PRO A 127 -11.58 -8.29 3.73
CA PRO A 127 -10.71 -7.26 4.29
C PRO A 127 -9.56 -6.86 3.36
N HIS A 128 -9.35 -7.60 2.27
CA HIS A 128 -8.36 -7.26 1.26
C HIS A 128 -9.01 -6.42 0.15
N SER A 129 -8.39 -5.32 -0.20
CA SER A 129 -8.73 -4.61 -1.42
C SER A 129 -8.53 -5.50 -2.64
N PRO A 130 -9.33 -5.38 -3.73
CA PRO A 130 -9.08 -6.09 -4.97
C PRO A 130 -7.65 -5.90 -5.48
N GLY A 131 -7.06 -6.94 -6.09
CA GLY A 131 -5.65 -6.99 -6.46
C GLY A 131 -5.15 -5.75 -7.19
N MET A 132 -5.92 -5.21 -8.16
CA MET A 132 -5.57 -3.96 -8.85
C MET A 132 -5.38 -2.78 -7.88
N TYR A 133 -6.15 -2.71 -6.80
CA TYR A 133 -6.08 -1.62 -5.82
C TYR A 133 -5.01 -1.86 -4.75
N ARG A 134 -4.67 -3.13 -4.47
CA ARG A 134 -3.48 -3.49 -3.69
C ARG A 134 -2.19 -3.08 -4.41
N ILE A 135 -2.21 -2.95 -5.73
CA ILE A 135 -1.12 -2.38 -6.52
C ILE A 135 -1.19 -0.85 -6.50
N ASN A 136 -2.30 -0.30 -6.99
CA ASN A 136 -2.39 1.11 -7.30
C ASN A 136 -2.45 2.01 -6.05
N GLY A 137 -3.07 1.55 -4.97
CA GLY A 137 -3.17 2.31 -3.71
C GLY A 137 -1.80 2.62 -3.11
N PRO A 138 -0.98 1.61 -2.78
CA PRO A 138 0.37 1.84 -2.29
C PRO A 138 1.26 2.63 -3.26
N LEU A 139 1.23 2.30 -4.57
CA LEU A 139 2.07 2.98 -5.57
C LEU A 139 1.75 4.47 -5.71
N LYS A 140 0.48 4.86 -5.60
CA LYS A 140 0.08 6.28 -5.59
C LYS A 140 0.66 7.06 -4.41
N ASN A 141 1.09 6.38 -3.36
CA ASN A 141 1.69 6.96 -2.15
C ASN A 141 3.22 6.76 -2.07
N CYS A 142 3.84 6.17 -3.09
CA CYS A 142 5.27 5.84 -3.12
C CYS A 142 6.04 6.83 -3.99
N PRO A 143 6.82 7.79 -3.41
CA PRO A 143 7.59 8.76 -4.18
C PRO A 143 8.58 8.09 -5.14
N GLU A 144 9.18 6.98 -4.74
CA GLU A 144 10.18 6.25 -5.53
C GLU A 144 9.56 5.61 -6.80
N PHE A 145 8.25 5.28 -6.75
CA PHE A 145 7.51 4.88 -7.94
C PHE A 145 7.35 6.06 -8.91
N PHE A 146 7.04 7.24 -8.40
CA PHE A 146 6.92 8.45 -9.22
C PHE A 146 8.24 8.78 -9.93
N GLU A 147 9.36 8.69 -9.22
CA GLU A 147 10.69 8.89 -9.79
C GLU A 147 11.01 7.83 -10.85
N ALA A 148 10.74 6.54 -10.58
CA ALA A 148 11.07 5.44 -11.45
C ALA A 148 10.33 5.51 -12.81
N PHE A 149 9.11 6.04 -12.83
CA PHE A 149 8.25 6.09 -14.01
C PHE A 149 7.94 7.51 -14.50
N ASP A 150 8.61 8.53 -13.94
CA ASP A 150 8.41 9.93 -14.29
C ASP A 150 6.93 10.37 -14.22
N VAL A 151 6.24 9.93 -13.16
CA VAL A 151 4.81 10.21 -12.95
C VAL A 151 4.62 11.70 -12.61
N LYS A 152 3.76 12.38 -13.36
CA LYS A 152 3.52 13.82 -13.28
C LYS A 152 2.06 14.16 -13.04
N GLU A 153 1.81 15.40 -12.69
CA GLU A 153 0.47 15.93 -12.61
C GLU A 153 -0.27 15.72 -13.95
N GLY A 154 -1.51 15.22 -13.86
CA GLY A 154 -2.31 14.80 -15.00
C GLY A 154 -2.28 13.29 -15.26
N ASP A 155 -1.30 12.55 -14.75
CA ASP A 155 -1.28 11.09 -14.86
C ASP A 155 -2.28 10.43 -13.92
N LYS A 156 -2.89 9.32 -14.33
CA LYS A 156 -3.88 8.57 -13.52
C LYS A 156 -3.34 8.07 -12.18
N MET A 157 -2.03 7.88 -12.09
CA MET A 157 -1.35 7.42 -10.87
C MET A 157 -0.89 8.57 -9.97
N TYR A 158 -1.01 9.82 -10.44
CA TYR A 158 -0.56 10.97 -9.68
C TYR A 158 -1.47 11.26 -8.48
N ILE A 159 -0.85 11.52 -7.35
CA ILE A 159 -1.44 12.19 -6.18
C ILE A 159 -0.47 13.31 -5.77
N ALA A 160 -1.01 14.49 -5.49
CA ALA A 160 -0.20 15.63 -5.05
C ALA A 160 0.59 15.29 -3.77
N PRO A 161 1.83 15.78 -3.64
CA PRO A 161 2.73 15.39 -2.54
C PRO A 161 2.12 15.52 -1.15
N GLU A 162 1.36 16.57 -0.92
CA GLU A 162 0.70 16.86 0.37
C GLU A 162 -0.44 15.88 0.72
N LYS A 163 -0.91 15.11 -0.27
CA LYS A 163 -1.92 14.07 -0.12
C LYS A 163 -1.34 12.66 -0.07
N ARG A 164 -0.02 12.53 -0.28
CA ARG A 164 0.66 11.23 -0.16
C ARG A 164 0.90 10.90 1.30
N VAL A 165 0.72 9.64 1.63
CA VAL A 165 0.88 9.18 3.01
C VAL A 165 2.12 8.32 3.13
N LYS A 166 2.92 8.64 4.13
CA LYS A 166 3.94 7.76 4.68
C LYS A 166 3.53 7.44 6.11
N ILE A 167 3.10 6.22 6.35
CA ILE A 167 2.61 5.82 7.68
C ILE A 167 3.79 5.58 8.61
N TRP A 168 4.79 4.85 8.13
CA TRP A 168 6.03 4.52 8.85
C TRP A 168 7.28 5.12 8.23
#